data_fad0d39f704416142f6ffd046e867ea1
#
_entry.id   fad0d39f704416142f6ffd046e867ea1
#
_cell.length_a   1.000
_cell.length_b   1.000
_cell.length_c   1.000
_cell.angle_alpha   90.00
_cell.angle_beta   90.00
_cell.angle_gamma   90.00
#
_symmetry.space_group_name_H-M   'P 1'
#
loop_
_entity.id
_entity.type
_entity.pdbx_description
1 polymer ?
#
loop_
_entity_poly.entity_id
_entity_poly.type
_entity_poly.pdbx_seq_one_letter_code
_entity_poly.pdbx_strand_id
1 'polypeptide(L)'
;ICVFYNILKILIEMLFSHHLCAGCLFRNARPRVQEPETMEVLMATFSRRGFMKITGAGVAAMSLGQLGFDLKPAYAYAKALKIEGAKEVLTVCGFCSCGCEIIMHVKDGKIISSEGNADYPISEGALCPKGAAFYQMHVSDHRVLKPKYRAAGSDKWEEKDWDWMLDKIAHKIKETRDKDFVQKNDKGQTVNRWETYFQLGTSQMDNEECAVTHQMCRALGGVYIDHQARV
;
A
#
# COMPACT_ATOMS: atom_id res chain seq x y z
N ILE A 1 5.59 -3.08 1.72
CA ILE A 1 6.12 -2.59 3.03
C ILE A 1 6.81 -3.75 3.75
N CYS A 2 6.17 -4.91 3.98
CA CYS A 2 6.81 -6.04 4.66
C CYS A 2 8.11 -6.53 4.01
N VAL A 3 8.20 -6.56 2.69
CA VAL A 3 9.39 -7.04 1.97
C VAL A 3 10.56 -6.06 2.15
N PHE A 4 10.33 -4.77 2.04
CA PHE A 4 11.35 -3.74 2.26
C PHE A 4 11.81 -3.70 3.73
N TYR A 5 10.89 -3.86 4.67
CA TYR A 5 11.22 -3.92 6.09
C TYR A 5 12.13 -5.11 6.42
N ASN A 6 11.84 -6.28 5.85
CA ASN A 6 12.68 -7.47 6.06
C ASN A 6 14.06 -7.33 5.39
N ILE A 7 14.15 -6.78 4.17
CA ILE A 7 15.43 -6.48 3.53
C ILE A 7 16.23 -5.48 4.39
N LEU A 8 15.58 -4.42 4.86
CA LEU A 8 16.21 -3.42 5.70
C LEU A 8 16.67 -4.02 7.04
N LYS A 9 15.88 -4.90 7.65
CA LYS A 9 16.24 -5.61 8.89
C LYS A 9 17.44 -6.51 8.68
N ILE A 10 17.46 -7.34 7.65
CA ILE A 10 18.59 -8.23 7.31
C ILE A 10 19.85 -7.41 7.00
N LEU A 11 19.72 -6.31 6.24
CA LEU A 11 20.83 -5.41 5.93
C LEU A 11 21.35 -4.69 7.17
N ILE A 12 20.50 -4.27 8.09
CA ILE A 12 20.88 -3.66 9.36
C ILE A 12 21.61 -4.69 10.23
N GLU A 13 21.10 -5.90 10.36
CA GLU A 13 21.76 -6.96 11.12
C GLU A 13 23.13 -7.33 10.54
N MET A 14 23.27 -7.38 9.21
CA MET A 14 24.55 -7.64 8.53
C MET A 14 25.55 -6.49 8.62
N LEU A 15 25.07 -5.24 8.63
CA LEU A 15 25.94 -4.04 8.70
C LEU A 15 26.41 -3.72 10.12
N PHE A 16 25.64 -4.13 11.15
CA PHE A 16 25.90 -3.80 12.55
C PHE A 16 26.52 -4.93 13.37
N SER A 17 26.88 -6.08 12.77
CA SER A 17 27.60 -7.15 13.48
C SER A 17 29.02 -6.77 13.89
N HIS A 18 29.53 -5.60 13.53
CA HIS A 18 30.76 -5.01 14.04
C HIS A 18 30.54 -3.60 14.58
N HIS A 19 30.30 -3.52 15.92
CA HIS A 19 30.38 -2.33 16.79
C HIS A 19 29.67 -1.04 16.34
N LEU A 20 28.53 -0.71 16.99
CA LEU A 20 28.33 0.50 17.78
C LEU A 20 26.87 0.70 18.19
N CYS A 21 26.69 0.76 19.49
CA CYS A 21 25.69 1.49 20.28
C CYS A 21 24.25 1.62 19.74
N ALA A 22 23.40 0.66 20.09
CA ALA A 22 21.94 0.80 20.05
C ALA A 22 21.46 1.69 21.22
N GLY A 23 21.31 2.96 21.00
CA GLY A 23 20.88 3.84 22.07
C GLY A 23 20.41 5.22 21.69
N CYS A 24 19.81 5.44 20.53
CA CYS A 24 19.05 6.66 20.26
C CYS A 24 18.27 6.52 18.96
N LEU A 25 16.96 6.61 19.06
CA LEU A 25 15.95 6.88 18.02
C LEU A 25 14.86 5.83 17.83
N PHE A 26 14.16 5.48 18.91
CA PHE A 26 12.74 5.16 18.82
C PHE A 26 12.08 5.47 20.17
N ARG A 27 11.77 6.73 20.40
CA ARG A 27 10.82 7.11 21.45
C ARG A 27 9.42 6.92 20.89
N ASN A 28 8.71 5.95 21.46
CA ASN A 28 7.31 5.63 21.25
C ASN A 28 6.42 6.89 21.24
N ALA A 29 5.90 7.27 20.09
CA ALA A 29 4.67 8.02 20.00
C ALA A 29 3.53 7.02 19.77
N ARG A 30 2.88 6.56 20.83
CA ARG A 30 1.57 5.90 20.72
C ARG A 30 0.56 7.00 20.43
N PRO A 31 -0.25 6.92 19.36
CA PRO A 31 -1.40 7.80 19.22
C PRO A 31 -2.38 7.47 20.33
N ARG A 32 -2.76 8.51 21.08
CA ARG A 32 -3.79 8.44 22.11
C ARG A 32 -5.12 8.34 21.38
N VAL A 33 -5.69 7.14 21.31
CA VAL A 33 -7.09 6.95 20.89
C VAL A 33 -7.95 7.52 22.01
N GLN A 34 -8.59 8.67 21.78
CA GLN A 34 -9.67 9.16 22.63
C GLN A 34 -10.94 8.39 22.26
N GLU A 35 -11.51 7.70 23.24
CA GLU A 35 -12.85 7.14 23.10
C GLU A 35 -13.86 8.29 23.02
N PRO A 36 -14.74 8.33 22.02
CA PRO A 36 -15.78 9.36 21.92
C PRO A 36 -16.95 9.03 22.85
N GLU A 37 -17.40 10.03 23.58
CA GLU A 37 -18.57 9.95 24.45
C GLU A 37 -19.84 9.62 23.64
N THR A 38 -20.67 8.75 24.20
CA THR A 38 -21.69 7.94 23.54
C THR A 38 -22.92 8.66 22.98
N MET A 39 -23.02 9.98 22.97
CA MET A 39 -24.20 10.70 22.50
C MET A 39 -23.97 11.55 21.23
N GLU A 40 -22.75 11.90 20.90
CA GLU A 40 -22.45 12.59 19.62
C GLU A 40 -22.30 11.62 18.43
N VAL A 41 -22.06 10.32 18.70
CA VAL A 41 -21.86 9.31 17.67
C VAL A 41 -23.14 8.99 16.87
N LEU A 42 -24.34 9.23 17.46
CA LEU A 42 -25.60 8.93 16.76
C LEU A 42 -25.96 9.95 15.67
N MET A 43 -25.40 11.14 15.72
CA MET A 43 -25.63 12.19 14.70
C MET A 43 -24.60 12.23 13.60
N ALA A 44 -23.42 11.63 13.79
CA ALA A 44 -22.31 11.66 12.83
C ALA A 44 -22.35 10.53 11.78
N THR A 45 -23.30 9.59 11.88
CA THR A 45 -23.32 8.38 11.01
C THR A 45 -24.23 8.50 9.78
N PHE A 46 -24.93 9.63 9.59
CA PHE A 46 -25.71 9.84 8.37
C PHE A 46 -24.91 10.62 7.33
N SER A 47 -24.26 9.93 6.42
CA SER A 47 -23.70 10.58 5.24
C SER A 47 -24.81 11.25 4.42
N ARG A 48 -24.52 12.40 3.77
CA ARG A 48 -25.46 13.10 2.87
C ARG A 48 -26.06 12.12 1.83
N ARG A 49 -25.28 11.14 1.40
CA ARG A 49 -25.69 10.10 0.46
C ARG A 49 -26.65 9.09 1.09
N GLY A 50 -26.43 8.71 2.35
CA GLY A 50 -27.34 7.86 3.13
C GLY A 50 -28.68 8.54 3.37
N PHE A 51 -28.66 9.82 3.75
CA PHE A 51 -29.87 10.64 3.90
C PHE A 51 -30.66 10.74 2.58
N MET A 52 -29.98 11.05 1.47
CA MET A 52 -30.61 11.13 0.15
C MET A 52 -31.19 9.79 -0.32
N LYS A 53 -30.53 8.68 -0.03
CA LYS A 53 -31.05 7.36 -0.36
C LYS A 53 -32.29 7.00 0.46
N ILE A 54 -32.27 7.28 1.76
CA ILE A 54 -33.42 6.95 2.65
C ILE A 54 -34.61 7.86 2.37
N THR A 55 -34.39 9.18 2.22
CA THR A 55 -35.46 10.12 1.94
C THR A 55 -36.00 9.96 0.51
N GLY A 56 -35.15 9.82 -0.48
CA GLY A 56 -35.57 9.59 -1.88
C GLY A 56 -36.32 8.28 -2.06
N ALA A 57 -35.83 7.19 -1.49
CA ALA A 57 -36.52 5.89 -1.56
C ALA A 57 -37.83 5.89 -0.74
N GLY A 58 -37.84 6.54 0.42
CA GLY A 58 -39.05 6.65 1.25
C GLY A 58 -40.14 7.50 0.60
N VAL A 59 -39.79 8.63 0.02
CA VAL A 59 -40.75 9.51 -0.70
C VAL A 59 -41.26 8.80 -1.97
N ALA A 60 -40.38 8.16 -2.73
CA ALA A 60 -40.78 7.38 -3.91
C ALA A 60 -41.70 6.20 -3.56
N ALA A 61 -41.38 5.47 -2.48
CA ALA A 61 -42.21 4.35 -2.03
C ALA A 61 -43.57 4.81 -1.53
N MET A 62 -43.64 5.91 -0.77
CA MET A 62 -44.93 6.49 -0.33
C MET A 62 -45.77 6.99 -1.49
N SER A 63 -45.18 7.69 -2.46
CA SER A 63 -45.90 8.20 -3.62
C SER A 63 -46.42 7.08 -4.52
N LEU A 64 -45.64 6.01 -4.74
CA LEU A 64 -46.06 4.86 -5.49
C LEU A 64 -47.11 4.02 -4.75
N GLY A 65 -47.02 3.91 -3.42
CA GLY A 65 -48.09 3.28 -2.62
C GLY A 65 -49.42 4.00 -2.66
N GLN A 66 -49.41 5.34 -2.67
CA GLN A 66 -50.61 6.15 -2.83
C GLN A 66 -51.25 6.04 -4.23
N LEU A 67 -50.46 5.70 -5.24
CA LEU A 67 -50.93 5.40 -6.61
C LEU A 67 -51.41 3.94 -6.80
N GLY A 68 -51.47 3.14 -5.71
CA GLY A 68 -51.96 1.78 -5.75
C GLY A 68 -50.94 0.74 -6.30
N PHE A 69 -49.68 1.11 -6.45
CA PHE A 69 -48.66 0.15 -6.87
C PHE A 69 -48.22 -0.74 -5.71
N ASP A 70 -48.36 -2.06 -5.84
CA ASP A 70 -47.77 -3.02 -4.91
C ASP A 70 -46.29 -3.25 -5.26
N LEU A 71 -45.39 -2.76 -4.37
CA LEU A 71 -43.93 -2.89 -4.57
C LEU A 71 -43.35 -4.22 -4.06
N LYS A 72 -44.16 -5.06 -3.37
CA LYS A 72 -43.68 -6.35 -2.84
C LYS A 72 -43.09 -7.26 -3.92
N PRO A 73 -43.71 -7.42 -5.13
CA PRO A 73 -43.10 -8.20 -6.18
C PRO A 73 -41.75 -7.65 -6.65
N ALA A 74 -41.59 -6.32 -6.73
CA ALA A 74 -40.36 -5.69 -7.16
C ALA A 74 -39.20 -5.97 -6.17
N TYR A 75 -39.49 -5.92 -4.86
CA TYR A 75 -38.49 -6.26 -3.84
C TYR A 75 -38.12 -7.75 -3.86
N ALA A 76 -39.08 -8.64 -4.15
CA ALA A 76 -38.84 -10.07 -4.24
C ALA A 76 -37.92 -10.46 -5.41
N TYR A 77 -37.88 -9.66 -6.48
CA TYR A 77 -37.02 -9.87 -7.64
C TYR A 77 -35.71 -9.07 -7.57
N ALA A 78 -35.57 -8.15 -6.60
CA ALA A 78 -34.31 -7.42 -6.41
C ALA A 78 -33.20 -8.41 -6.03
N LYS A 79 -32.18 -8.53 -6.87
CA LYS A 79 -31.01 -9.32 -6.51
C LYS A 79 -30.30 -8.64 -5.33
N ALA A 80 -29.88 -9.46 -4.36
CA ALA A 80 -29.03 -9.01 -3.29
C ALA A 80 -27.80 -8.29 -3.87
N LEU A 81 -27.41 -7.18 -3.24
CA LEU A 81 -26.21 -6.47 -3.65
C LEU A 81 -24.98 -7.37 -3.50
N LYS A 82 -24.06 -7.32 -4.46
CA LYS A 82 -22.83 -8.11 -4.45
C LYS A 82 -22.05 -7.94 -3.12
N ILE A 83 -22.12 -6.74 -2.52
CA ILE A 83 -21.44 -6.38 -1.29
C ILE A 83 -22.25 -6.67 -0.02
N GLU A 84 -23.46 -7.24 -0.14
CA GLU A 84 -24.28 -7.59 1.02
C GLU A 84 -23.57 -8.61 1.92
N GLY A 85 -23.41 -8.24 3.21
CA GLY A 85 -22.70 -9.06 4.19
C GLY A 85 -21.16 -9.08 4.00
N ALA A 86 -20.60 -8.21 3.14
CA ALA A 86 -19.16 -8.04 3.04
C ALA A 86 -18.65 -7.14 4.18
N LYS A 87 -17.45 -7.44 4.66
CA LYS A 87 -16.69 -6.58 5.57
C LYS A 87 -15.98 -5.50 4.76
N GLU A 88 -16.08 -4.25 5.19
CA GLU A 88 -15.33 -3.14 4.63
C GLU A 88 -13.94 -3.05 5.29
N VAL A 89 -12.91 -2.90 4.46
CA VAL A 89 -11.52 -2.73 4.89
C VAL A 89 -10.93 -1.56 4.14
N LEU A 90 -10.43 -0.56 4.87
CA LEU A 90 -9.77 0.59 4.30
C LEU A 90 -8.34 0.23 3.87
N THR A 91 -7.94 0.73 2.71
CA THR A 91 -6.58 0.62 2.19
C THR A 91 -6.24 1.82 1.33
N VAL A 92 -4.96 1.99 1.02
CA VAL A 92 -4.46 3.06 0.15
C VAL A 92 -4.11 2.48 -1.21
N CYS A 93 -4.40 3.23 -2.28
CA CYS A 93 -4.03 2.85 -3.64
C CYS A 93 -2.51 2.85 -3.81
N GLY A 94 -1.92 1.72 -4.19
CA GLY A 94 -0.48 1.56 -4.38
C GLY A 94 0.04 1.96 -5.77
N PHE A 95 -0.74 2.71 -6.58
CA PHE A 95 -0.31 3.08 -7.92
C PHE A 95 0.51 4.36 -8.01
N CYS A 96 0.27 5.32 -7.15
CA CYS A 96 1.01 6.59 -7.17
C CYS A 96 0.92 7.32 -5.84
N SER A 97 1.74 8.36 -5.68
CA SER A 97 1.84 9.17 -4.47
C SER A 97 0.58 10.01 -4.14
N CYS A 98 -0.48 9.97 -4.96
CA CYS A 98 -1.77 10.58 -4.59
C CYS A 98 -2.35 9.95 -3.33
N GLY A 99 -2.08 8.66 -3.08
CA GLY A 99 -2.51 8.00 -1.87
C GLY A 99 -4.03 7.95 -1.70
N CYS A 100 -4.79 7.79 -2.81
CA CYS A 100 -6.25 7.69 -2.73
C CYS A 100 -6.68 6.54 -1.84
N GLU A 101 -7.59 6.79 -0.90
CA GLU A 101 -8.10 5.74 -0.03
C GLU A 101 -9.22 4.96 -0.72
N ILE A 102 -9.18 3.65 -0.55
CA ILE A 102 -10.08 2.68 -1.16
C ILE A 102 -10.74 1.85 -0.07
N ILE A 103 -12.04 1.68 -0.15
CA ILE A 103 -12.81 0.72 0.64
C ILE A 103 -12.83 -0.59 -0.13
N MET A 104 -12.24 -1.63 0.43
CA MET A 104 -12.27 -2.99 -0.09
C MET A 104 -13.40 -3.77 0.57
N HIS A 105 -14.29 -4.35 -0.23
CA HIS A 105 -15.34 -5.24 0.26
C HIS A 105 -14.85 -6.67 0.27
N VAL A 106 -14.73 -7.24 1.46
CA VAL A 106 -14.21 -8.60 1.69
C VAL A 106 -15.34 -9.51 2.15
N LYS A 107 -15.56 -10.61 1.44
CA LYS A 107 -16.53 -11.65 1.79
C LYS A 107 -15.84 -13.01 1.71
N ASP A 108 -15.99 -13.83 2.73
CA ASP A 108 -15.41 -15.18 2.82
C ASP A 108 -13.89 -15.19 2.52
N GLY A 109 -13.17 -14.18 3.02
CA GLY A 109 -11.72 -14.04 2.82
C GLY A 109 -11.29 -13.58 1.43
N LYS A 110 -12.23 -13.23 0.55
CA LYS A 110 -11.96 -12.77 -0.82
C LYS A 110 -12.41 -11.33 -1.03
N ILE A 111 -11.59 -10.55 -1.72
CA ILE A 111 -11.97 -9.21 -2.16
C ILE A 111 -12.94 -9.36 -3.33
N ILE A 112 -14.14 -8.80 -3.19
CA ILE A 112 -15.21 -8.91 -4.20
C ILE A 112 -15.49 -7.61 -4.94
N SER A 113 -15.13 -6.46 -4.33
CA SER A 113 -15.34 -5.14 -4.91
C SER A 113 -14.43 -4.12 -4.24
N SER A 114 -14.27 -2.95 -4.87
CA SER A 114 -13.61 -1.78 -4.28
C SER A 114 -14.34 -0.51 -4.69
N GLU A 115 -14.31 0.49 -3.83
CA GLU A 115 -14.79 1.86 -4.12
C GLU A 115 -13.92 2.89 -3.41
N GLY A 116 -13.99 4.15 -3.83
CA GLY A 116 -13.26 5.24 -3.17
C GLY A 116 -13.94 5.66 -1.87
N ASN A 117 -13.15 5.94 -0.83
CA ASN A 117 -13.67 6.46 0.42
C ASN A 117 -14.04 7.94 0.29
N ALA A 118 -15.34 8.24 0.39
CA ALA A 118 -15.85 9.61 0.27
C ALA A 118 -15.46 10.51 1.44
N ASP A 119 -15.15 9.93 2.59
CA ASP A 119 -14.77 10.67 3.80
C ASP A 119 -13.25 10.99 3.82
N TYR A 120 -12.49 10.46 2.87
CA TYR A 120 -11.05 10.70 2.78
C TYR A 120 -10.73 12.05 2.14
N PRO A 121 -10.01 12.96 2.85
CA PRO A 121 -9.90 14.37 2.45
C PRO A 121 -9.08 14.61 1.17
N ILE A 122 -8.25 13.65 0.74
CA ILE A 122 -7.39 13.83 -0.45
C ILE A 122 -8.16 13.54 -1.73
N SER A 123 -8.91 12.42 -1.77
CA SER A 123 -9.59 11.95 -2.99
C SER A 123 -11.10 12.11 -2.96
N GLU A 124 -11.70 12.33 -1.76
CA GLU A 124 -13.15 12.50 -1.58
C GLU A 124 -13.99 11.46 -2.34
N GLY A 125 -13.51 10.22 -2.36
CA GLY A 125 -14.12 9.09 -3.07
C GLY A 125 -13.84 9.04 -4.58
N ALA A 126 -13.13 10.00 -5.13
CA ALA A 126 -12.74 9.96 -6.54
C ALA A 126 -11.58 8.97 -6.76
N LEU A 127 -11.72 8.10 -7.76
CA LEU A 127 -10.69 7.19 -8.19
C LEU A 127 -10.46 7.31 -9.70
N CYS A 128 -9.21 7.30 -10.11
CA CYS A 128 -8.87 7.12 -11.53
C CYS A 128 -9.13 5.65 -11.94
N PRO A 129 -9.12 5.30 -13.23
CA PRO A 129 -9.37 3.92 -13.70
C PRO A 129 -8.46 2.87 -13.05
N LYS A 130 -7.20 3.21 -12.73
CA LYS A 130 -6.27 2.30 -12.03
C LYS A 130 -6.72 2.01 -10.60
N GLY A 131 -7.09 3.05 -9.84
CA GLY A 131 -7.59 2.90 -8.47
C GLY A 131 -8.92 2.14 -8.42
N ALA A 132 -9.83 2.43 -9.34
CA ALA A 132 -11.11 1.73 -9.44
C ALA A 132 -10.95 0.24 -9.76
N ALA A 133 -9.94 -0.13 -10.55
CA ALA A 133 -9.61 -1.51 -10.91
C ALA A 133 -8.61 -2.18 -9.96
N PHE A 134 -8.19 -1.52 -8.89
CA PHE A 134 -7.09 -1.97 -8.03
C PHE A 134 -7.31 -3.38 -7.45
N TYR A 135 -8.53 -3.69 -7.03
CA TYR A 135 -8.82 -5.02 -6.49
C TYR A 135 -8.61 -6.15 -7.51
N GLN A 136 -8.82 -5.88 -8.81
CA GLN A 136 -8.65 -6.88 -9.87
C GLN A 136 -7.21 -7.35 -9.97
N MET A 137 -6.25 -6.46 -9.72
CA MET A 137 -4.83 -6.82 -9.67
C MET A 137 -4.53 -7.80 -8.53
N HIS A 138 -5.21 -7.67 -7.39
CA HIS A 138 -5.00 -8.55 -6.23
C HIS A 138 -5.61 -9.94 -6.41
N VAL A 139 -6.72 -10.04 -7.14
CA VAL A 139 -7.43 -11.32 -7.37
C VAL A 139 -7.07 -11.99 -8.70
N SER A 140 -6.17 -11.40 -9.49
CA SER A 140 -5.77 -11.92 -10.79
C SER A 140 -4.94 -13.21 -10.65
N ASP A 141 -5.30 -14.23 -11.43
CA ASP A 141 -4.54 -15.48 -11.53
C ASP A 141 -3.16 -15.29 -12.19
N HIS A 142 -2.97 -14.17 -12.91
CA HIS A 142 -1.69 -13.82 -13.53
C HIS A 142 -0.70 -13.16 -12.56
N ARG A 143 -1.11 -12.90 -11.33
CA ARG A 143 -0.25 -12.28 -10.33
C ARG A 143 0.92 -13.18 -9.97
N VAL A 144 2.14 -12.65 -10.07
CA VAL A 144 3.37 -13.34 -9.62
C VAL A 144 3.39 -13.34 -8.08
N LEU A 145 3.19 -14.51 -7.48
CA LEU A 145 3.15 -14.68 -6.02
C LEU A 145 4.50 -15.06 -5.43
N LYS A 146 5.38 -15.68 -6.23
CA LYS A 146 6.73 -16.07 -5.83
C LYS A 146 7.77 -15.35 -6.67
N PRO A 147 8.92 -14.99 -6.10
CA PRO A 147 10.01 -14.41 -6.87
C PRO A 147 10.54 -15.43 -7.89
N LYS A 148 10.92 -14.91 -9.04
CA LYS A 148 11.53 -15.71 -10.12
C LYS A 148 13.00 -15.35 -10.26
N TYR A 149 13.84 -16.35 -10.28
CA TYR A 149 15.29 -16.24 -10.47
C TYR A 149 15.73 -16.87 -11.78
N ARG A 150 16.62 -16.21 -12.47
CA ARG A 150 17.32 -16.76 -13.64
C ARG A 150 18.82 -16.65 -13.42
N ALA A 151 19.50 -17.79 -13.41
CA ALA A 151 20.94 -17.82 -13.28
C ALA A 151 21.65 -17.14 -14.48
N ALA A 152 22.84 -16.62 -14.26
CA ALA A 152 23.65 -16.04 -15.32
C ALA A 152 23.89 -17.06 -16.44
N GLY A 153 23.64 -16.66 -17.70
CA GLY A 153 23.77 -17.54 -18.86
C GLY A 153 22.65 -18.56 -19.07
N SER A 154 21.67 -18.63 -18.17
CA SER A 154 20.50 -19.51 -18.31
C SER A 154 19.35 -18.79 -19.03
N ASP A 155 18.56 -19.54 -19.78
CA ASP A 155 17.30 -19.13 -20.39
C ASP A 155 16.07 -19.49 -19.55
N LYS A 156 16.25 -20.28 -18.46
CA LYS A 156 15.17 -20.77 -17.61
C LYS A 156 14.97 -19.92 -16.39
N TRP A 157 13.69 -19.65 -16.10
CA TRP A 157 13.24 -19.00 -14.86
C TRP A 157 12.82 -20.05 -13.85
N GLU A 158 13.29 -19.91 -12.61
CA GLU A 158 12.96 -20.77 -11.48
C GLU A 158 12.21 -19.96 -10.42
N GLU A 159 11.14 -20.52 -9.89
CA GLU A 159 10.48 -19.96 -8.71
C GLU A 159 11.31 -20.26 -7.46
N LYS A 160 11.50 -19.25 -6.63
CA LYS A 160 12.23 -19.35 -5.36
C LYS A 160 11.32 -18.85 -4.22
N ASP A 161 11.65 -19.27 -3.01
CA ASP A 161 11.00 -18.72 -1.83
C ASP A 161 11.51 -17.29 -1.54
N TRP A 162 10.68 -16.51 -0.84
CA TRP A 162 11.00 -15.13 -0.51
C TRP A 162 12.24 -15.01 0.36
N ASP A 163 12.42 -15.89 1.36
CA ASP A 163 13.60 -15.87 2.24
C ASP A 163 14.88 -16.07 1.45
N TRP A 164 14.91 -17.06 0.55
CA TRP A 164 16.05 -17.30 -0.33
C TRP A 164 16.37 -16.08 -1.21
N MET A 165 15.34 -15.46 -1.77
CA MET A 165 15.54 -14.30 -2.67
C MET A 165 16.03 -13.07 -1.91
N LEU A 166 15.46 -12.80 -0.73
CA LEU A 166 15.86 -11.67 0.12
C LEU A 166 17.31 -11.82 0.57
N ASP A 167 17.71 -13.02 0.99
CA ASP A 167 19.07 -13.33 1.39
C ASP A 167 20.05 -13.17 0.20
N LYS A 168 19.69 -13.68 -0.96
CA LYS A 168 20.49 -13.53 -2.17
C LYS A 168 20.70 -12.06 -2.56
N ILE A 169 19.64 -11.25 -2.48
CA ILE A 169 19.71 -9.81 -2.77
C ILE A 169 20.60 -9.10 -1.73
N ALA A 170 20.39 -9.38 -0.43
CA ALA A 170 21.14 -8.78 0.65
C ALA A 170 22.65 -9.08 0.55
N HIS A 171 23.00 -10.34 0.27
CA HIS A 171 24.39 -10.72 0.05
C HIS A 171 25.00 -10.00 -1.15
N LYS A 172 24.28 -9.86 -2.26
CA LYS A 172 24.77 -9.17 -3.45
C LYS A 172 24.99 -7.68 -3.19
N ILE A 173 24.07 -7.04 -2.47
CA ILE A 173 24.19 -5.64 -2.06
C ILE A 173 25.41 -5.48 -1.15
N LYS A 174 25.56 -6.34 -0.14
CA LYS A 174 26.68 -6.29 0.79
C LYS A 174 28.03 -6.50 0.10
N GLU A 175 28.15 -7.55 -0.72
CA GLU A 175 29.37 -7.84 -1.48
C GLU A 175 29.83 -6.65 -2.33
N THR A 176 28.90 -6.06 -3.08
CA THR A 176 29.21 -4.94 -3.96
C THR A 176 29.56 -3.68 -3.16
N ARG A 177 28.83 -3.43 -2.08
CA ARG A 177 29.08 -2.28 -1.21
C ARG A 177 30.42 -2.37 -0.49
N ASP A 178 30.74 -3.52 0.09
CA ASP A 178 32.01 -3.73 0.82
C ASP A 178 33.23 -3.56 -0.11
N LYS A 179 33.06 -3.90 -1.39
CA LYS A 179 34.11 -3.72 -2.41
C LYS A 179 34.31 -2.28 -2.83
N ASP A 180 33.22 -1.54 -3.03
CA ASP A 180 33.25 -0.27 -3.77
C ASP A 180 32.88 0.94 -2.90
N PHE A 181 32.70 0.77 -1.57
CA PHE A 181 32.34 1.85 -0.67
C PHE A 181 33.52 2.78 -0.38
N VAL A 182 33.35 4.06 -0.63
CA VAL A 182 34.34 5.09 -0.39
C VAL A 182 34.03 5.86 0.88
N GLN A 183 34.79 5.61 1.94
CA GLN A 183 34.61 6.31 3.21
C GLN A 183 35.17 7.74 3.18
N LYS A 184 36.36 7.93 2.59
CA LYS A 184 37.02 9.22 2.47
C LYS A 184 37.43 9.48 1.03
N ASN A 185 37.36 10.73 0.59
CA ASN A 185 37.86 11.16 -0.71
C ASN A 185 39.39 11.39 -0.67
N ASP A 186 39.95 11.70 -1.84
CA ASP A 186 41.40 11.98 -1.99
C ASP A 186 41.89 13.15 -1.15
N LYS A 187 41.00 14.03 -0.71
CA LYS A 187 41.31 15.18 0.17
C LYS A 187 41.18 14.85 1.67
N GLY A 188 40.94 13.57 2.03
CA GLY A 188 40.78 13.10 3.40
C GLY A 188 39.42 13.42 4.04
N GLN A 189 38.47 14.01 3.31
CA GLN A 189 37.14 14.34 3.80
C GLN A 189 36.26 13.09 3.82
N THR A 190 35.47 12.91 4.88
CA THR A 190 34.51 11.82 5.00
C THR A 190 33.34 12.04 4.03
N VAL A 191 33.14 11.10 3.10
CA VAL A 191 32.09 11.18 2.07
C VAL A 191 31.06 10.06 2.18
N ASN A 192 31.43 8.89 2.72
CA ASN A 192 30.55 7.73 2.93
C ASN A 192 29.67 7.42 1.72
N ARG A 193 30.25 7.30 0.53
CA ARG A 193 29.52 7.14 -0.72
C ARG A 193 29.74 5.77 -1.37
N TRP A 194 28.69 5.31 -2.05
CA TRP A 194 28.71 4.09 -2.84
C TRP A 194 28.23 4.41 -4.26
N GLU A 195 29.14 4.48 -5.22
CA GLU A 195 28.90 4.96 -6.59
C GLU A 195 28.51 3.86 -7.58
N THR A 196 28.76 2.61 -7.25
CA THR A 196 28.41 1.46 -8.13
C THR A 196 26.98 0.96 -7.93
N TYR A 197 26.20 1.65 -7.11
CA TYR A 197 24.80 1.40 -6.88
C TYR A 197 23.93 2.51 -7.45
N PHE A 198 22.94 2.12 -8.22
CA PHE A 198 21.92 3.02 -8.76
C PHE A 198 20.53 2.54 -8.39
N GLN A 199 19.72 3.40 -7.82
CA GLN A 199 18.32 3.14 -7.49
C GLN A 199 17.43 3.85 -8.49
N LEU A 200 16.67 3.06 -9.27
CA LEU A 200 15.63 3.58 -10.14
C LEU A 200 14.26 3.33 -9.51
N GLY A 201 13.56 4.40 -9.17
CA GLY A 201 12.20 4.35 -8.66
C GLY A 201 11.15 4.30 -9.78
N THR A 202 9.90 4.30 -9.36
CA THR A 202 8.73 4.27 -10.23
C THR A 202 7.68 5.27 -9.74
N SER A 203 6.79 5.72 -10.64
CA SER A 203 5.59 6.49 -10.26
C SER A 203 4.50 5.64 -9.60
N GLN A 204 4.70 4.34 -9.55
CA GLN A 204 3.75 3.36 -9.01
C GLN A 204 4.08 2.99 -7.55
N MET A 205 4.39 3.98 -6.74
CA MET A 205 4.70 3.85 -5.31
C MET A 205 3.90 4.87 -4.53
N ASP A 206 3.46 4.50 -3.34
CA ASP A 206 2.88 5.44 -2.39
C ASP A 206 3.96 6.27 -1.67
N ASN A 207 3.53 7.22 -0.83
CA ASN A 207 4.45 8.14 -0.15
C ASN A 207 5.36 7.41 0.84
N GLU A 208 4.84 6.40 1.54
CA GLU A 208 5.56 5.61 2.52
C GLU A 208 6.63 4.74 1.84
N GLU A 209 6.31 4.13 0.71
CA GLU A 209 7.26 3.35 -0.09
C GLU A 209 8.38 4.23 -0.64
N CYS A 210 8.05 5.42 -1.14
CA CYS A 210 9.03 6.40 -1.59
C CYS A 210 9.97 6.82 -0.46
N ALA A 211 9.42 7.11 0.73
CA ALA A 211 10.20 7.51 1.91
C ALA A 211 11.15 6.40 2.36
N VAL A 212 10.68 5.15 2.46
CA VAL A 212 11.50 3.99 2.86
C VAL A 212 12.60 3.72 1.85
N THR A 213 12.29 3.75 0.56
CA THR A 213 13.27 3.54 -0.52
C THR A 213 14.37 4.59 -0.47
N HIS A 214 14.01 5.86 -0.33
CA HIS A 214 14.99 6.94 -0.22
C HIS A 214 15.88 6.81 1.02
N GLN A 215 15.29 6.49 2.17
CA GLN A 215 16.04 6.26 3.41
C GLN A 215 17.00 5.07 3.27
N MET A 216 16.56 3.97 2.66
CA MET A 216 17.41 2.79 2.40
C MET A 216 18.62 3.16 1.53
N CYS A 217 18.40 3.87 0.43
CA CYS A 217 19.49 4.29 -0.47
C CYS A 217 20.52 5.15 0.26
N ARG A 218 20.07 6.11 1.07
CA ARG A 218 20.96 6.97 1.86
C ARG A 218 21.71 6.20 2.96
N ALA A 219 21.05 5.28 3.65
CA ALA A 219 21.67 4.44 4.67
C ALA A 219 22.78 3.54 4.09
N LEU A 220 22.60 3.08 2.85
CA LEU A 220 23.63 2.31 2.14
C LEU A 220 24.78 3.16 1.59
N GLY A 221 24.64 4.50 1.60
CA GLY A 221 25.60 5.42 0.99
C GLY A 221 25.40 5.62 -0.51
N GLY A 222 24.27 5.19 -1.05
CA GLY A 222 23.94 5.36 -2.47
C GLY A 222 23.80 6.84 -2.84
N VAL A 223 24.48 7.25 -3.91
CA VAL A 223 24.47 8.63 -4.40
C VAL A 223 23.63 8.81 -5.65
N TYR A 224 23.32 7.72 -6.34
CA TYR A 224 22.50 7.75 -7.54
C TYR A 224 21.12 7.21 -7.24
N ILE A 225 20.17 8.11 -7.16
CA ILE A 225 18.75 7.78 -7.03
C ILE A 225 17.98 8.60 -8.06
N ASP A 226 17.17 7.96 -8.84
CA ASP A 226 16.36 8.61 -9.84
C ASP A 226 14.95 7.99 -9.89
N HIS A 227 14.05 8.66 -10.54
CA HIS A 227 12.65 8.30 -10.59
C HIS A 227 12.12 8.47 -12.01
N GLN A 228 11.35 7.51 -12.48
CA GLN A 228 10.81 7.50 -13.85
C GLN A 228 10.00 8.78 -14.16
N ALA A 229 9.26 9.31 -13.21
CA ALA A 229 8.44 10.51 -13.43
C ALA A 229 9.22 11.84 -13.46
N ARG A 230 10.53 11.80 -13.26
CA ARG A 230 11.38 13.00 -13.32
C ARG A 230 11.69 13.44 -14.77
N VAL A 231 11.54 12.58 -15.72
CA VAL A 231 11.85 12.83 -17.15
C VAL A 231 10.72 13.60 -17.80
#